data_de5e50f0edf7b215f7e3738c95861c49
#
_entry.id   de5e50f0edf7b215f7e3738c95861c49
#
_cell.length_a   1.000
_cell.length_b   1.000
_cell.length_c   1.000
_cell.angle_alpha   90.00
_cell.angle_beta   90.00
_cell.angle_gamma   90.00
#
_symmetry.space_group_name_H-M   'P 1'
#
loop_
_entity.id
_entity.type
_entity.pdbx_description
1 polymer ?
#
loop_
_entity_poly.entity_id
_entity_poly.type
_entity_poly.pdbx_seq_one_letter_code
_entity_poly.pdbx_strand_id
1 'polypeptide(L)'
;MTANNFRERLAQYSPIIMAGGYLFEVELRGYLTAGEFVPKVALEHPEVLEQVTRDFLRSGSDIALAFTYNGHREKMRIIGQEHLLEPLNREAMRIAKRIAEEQSKEQ
;
A
#
# COMPACT_ATOMS: atom_id res chain seq x y z
N MET A 1 -0.17 -20.74 -8.11
CA MET A 1 -1.58 -20.50 -7.80
C MET A 1 -2.27 -19.78 -8.94
N THR A 2 -3.38 -20.32 -9.42
CA THR A 2 -4.17 -19.60 -10.40
C THR A 2 -4.73 -18.33 -9.77
N ALA A 3 -4.68 -17.25 -10.52
CA ALA A 3 -5.18 -15.97 -10.03
C ALA A 3 -6.69 -15.95 -10.03
N ASN A 4 -7.31 -16.45 -8.96
CA ASN A 4 -8.75 -16.32 -8.76
C ASN A 4 -9.07 -14.89 -8.39
N ASN A 5 -10.21 -14.40 -8.83
CA ASN A 5 -10.63 -13.09 -8.40
C ASN A 5 -11.05 -13.11 -6.92
N PHE A 6 -11.17 -11.93 -6.33
CA PHE A 6 -11.47 -11.79 -4.91
C PHE A 6 -12.78 -12.48 -4.52
N ARG A 7 -13.80 -12.37 -5.36
CA ARG A 7 -15.10 -12.97 -5.10
C ARG A 7 -15.03 -14.50 -5.07
N GLU A 8 -14.29 -15.07 -5.99
CA GLU A 8 -14.09 -16.52 -6.04
C GLU A 8 -13.34 -17.03 -4.81
N ARG A 9 -12.32 -16.28 -4.40
CA ARG A 9 -11.53 -16.61 -3.21
C ARG A 9 -12.40 -16.59 -1.95
N LEU A 10 -13.29 -15.61 -1.81
CA LEU A 10 -14.21 -15.55 -0.67
C LEU A 10 -15.12 -16.78 -0.62
N ALA A 11 -15.57 -17.26 -1.77
CA ALA A 11 -16.46 -18.41 -1.85
C ALA A 11 -15.79 -19.74 -1.47
N GLN A 12 -14.47 -19.79 -1.45
CA GLN A 12 -13.71 -21.00 -1.14
C GLN A 12 -13.53 -21.25 0.36
N TYR A 13 -14.04 -20.36 1.21
CA TYR A 13 -13.94 -20.47 2.67
C TYR A 13 -12.50 -20.57 3.19
N SER A 14 -11.51 -20.21 2.37
CA SER A 14 -10.11 -20.12 2.79
C SER A 14 -9.81 -18.71 3.31
N PRO A 15 -8.90 -18.55 4.27
CA PRO A 15 -8.48 -17.22 4.68
C PRO A 15 -7.89 -16.46 3.51
N ILE A 16 -8.24 -15.17 3.43
CA ILE A 16 -7.63 -14.23 2.50
C ILE A 16 -6.81 -13.28 3.34
N ILE A 17 -5.51 -13.25 3.11
CA ILE A 17 -4.59 -12.47 3.92
C ILE A 17 -4.31 -11.15 3.24
N MET A 18 -4.65 -10.05 3.94
CA MET A 18 -4.39 -8.70 3.46
C MET A 18 -3.03 -8.24 3.96
N ALA A 19 -2.27 -7.58 3.10
CA ALA A 19 -1.03 -6.93 3.52
C ALA A 19 -1.36 -5.84 4.54
N GLY A 20 -0.41 -5.55 5.42
CA GLY A 20 -0.60 -4.53 6.46
C GLY A 20 0.73 -4.17 7.10
N GLY A 21 0.69 -3.21 8.04
CA GLY A 21 1.91 -2.81 8.74
C GLY A 21 2.91 -2.04 7.89
N TYR A 22 2.48 -1.43 6.81
CA TYR A 22 3.36 -0.68 5.91
C TYR A 22 4.06 0.47 6.64
N LEU A 23 3.36 1.13 7.56
CA LEU A 23 3.94 2.25 8.31
C LEU A 23 5.19 1.82 9.06
N PHE A 24 5.07 0.71 9.79
CA PHE A 24 6.19 0.18 10.57
C PHE A 24 7.34 -0.26 9.68
N GLU A 25 7.02 -0.92 8.57
CA GLU A 25 8.04 -1.39 7.65
C GLU A 25 8.82 -0.24 7.01
N VAL A 26 8.11 0.81 6.61
CA VAL A 26 8.74 1.98 6.01
C VAL A 26 9.58 2.73 7.05
N GLU A 27 9.12 2.80 8.29
CA GLU A 27 9.92 3.37 9.40
C GLU A 27 11.20 2.57 9.64
N LEU A 28 11.09 1.24 9.68
CA LEU A 28 12.25 0.38 9.89
C LEU A 28 13.28 0.52 8.78
N ARG A 29 12.84 0.77 7.56
CA ARG A 29 13.73 0.97 6.41
C ARG A 29 14.30 2.39 6.34
N GLY A 30 13.91 3.27 7.26
CA GLY A 30 14.50 4.60 7.39
C GLY A 30 13.88 5.69 6.53
N TYR A 31 12.67 5.46 6.01
CA TYR A 31 12.02 6.42 5.10
C TYR A 31 10.91 7.23 5.76
N LEU A 32 10.63 6.99 7.04
CA LEU A 32 9.68 7.77 7.81
C LEU A 32 10.23 8.03 9.20
N THR A 33 9.94 9.20 9.72
CA THR A 33 10.23 9.53 11.12
C THR A 33 9.02 9.12 11.96
N ALA A 34 9.26 8.51 13.10
CA ALA A 34 8.18 8.11 13.99
C ALA A 34 7.35 9.34 14.38
N GLY A 35 6.03 9.22 14.29
CA GLY A 35 5.12 10.29 14.64
C GLY A 35 4.70 11.21 13.49
N GLU A 36 5.13 10.95 12.28
CA GLU A 36 4.64 11.73 11.13
C GLU A 36 3.13 11.56 10.99
N PHE A 37 2.43 12.69 10.79
CA PHE A 37 0.99 12.68 10.66
C PHE A 37 0.52 12.10 9.33
N VAL A 38 1.21 12.48 8.24
CA VAL A 38 0.89 11.99 6.90
C VAL A 38 2.19 11.60 6.22
N PRO A 39 2.43 10.30 6.03
CA PRO A 39 3.64 9.86 5.34
C PRO A 39 3.54 10.14 3.85
N LYS A 40 4.46 10.95 3.35
CA LYS A 40 4.51 11.34 1.93
C LYS A 40 5.41 10.41 1.12
N VAL A 41 5.72 9.25 1.66
CA VAL A 41 6.65 8.30 1.02
C VAL A 41 6.16 7.84 -0.37
N ALA A 42 4.84 7.82 -0.58
CA ALA A 42 4.27 7.47 -1.88
C ALA A 42 4.71 8.44 -2.98
N LEU A 43 4.93 9.70 -2.61
CA LEU A 43 5.38 10.72 -3.54
C LEU A 43 6.89 10.87 -3.58
N GLU A 44 7.54 10.78 -2.41
CA GLU A 44 8.98 11.02 -2.29
C GLU A 44 9.82 9.78 -2.61
N HIS A 45 9.34 8.61 -2.24
CA HIS A 45 10.07 7.35 -2.45
C HIS A 45 9.12 6.23 -2.87
N PRO A 46 8.49 6.36 -4.06
CA PRO A 46 7.54 5.34 -4.52
C PRO A 46 8.18 3.95 -4.67
N GLU A 47 9.48 3.89 -4.96
CA GLU A 47 10.21 2.63 -5.10
C GLU A 47 10.23 1.83 -3.79
N VAL A 48 10.22 2.52 -2.65
CA VAL A 48 10.19 1.86 -1.34
C VAL A 48 8.84 1.18 -1.13
N LEU A 49 7.75 1.87 -1.45
CA LEU A 49 6.41 1.29 -1.34
C LEU A 49 6.21 0.13 -2.31
N GLU A 50 6.77 0.25 -3.51
CA GLU A 50 6.73 -0.85 -4.47
C GLU A 50 7.40 -2.09 -3.90
N GLN A 51 8.57 -1.92 -3.29
CA GLN A 51 9.30 -3.03 -2.73
C GLN A 51 8.62 -3.63 -1.51
N VAL A 52 8.09 -2.78 -0.61
CA VAL A 52 7.35 -3.24 0.57
C VAL A 52 6.13 -4.05 0.14
N THR A 53 5.37 -3.55 -0.81
CA THR A 53 4.19 -4.24 -1.33
C THR A 53 4.57 -5.58 -1.95
N ARG A 54 5.64 -5.59 -2.74
CA ARG A 54 6.14 -6.81 -3.38
C ARG A 54 6.57 -7.84 -2.34
N ASP A 55 7.27 -7.39 -1.30
CA ASP A 55 7.72 -8.28 -0.23
C ASP A 55 6.54 -8.92 0.51
N PHE A 56 5.49 -8.16 0.80
CA PHE A 56 4.30 -8.70 1.43
C PHE A 56 3.61 -9.76 0.57
N LEU A 57 3.46 -9.48 -0.72
CA LEU A 57 2.82 -10.44 -1.63
C LEU A 57 3.65 -11.70 -1.81
N ARG A 58 4.97 -11.58 -1.87
CA ARG A 58 5.88 -12.73 -1.98
C ARG A 58 5.90 -13.55 -0.70
N SER A 59 5.64 -12.91 0.44
CA SER A 59 5.60 -13.58 1.74
C SER A 59 4.27 -14.29 2.00
N GLY A 60 3.30 -14.17 1.11
CA GLY A 60 2.05 -14.90 1.20
C GLY A 60 0.78 -14.07 1.37
N SER A 61 0.87 -12.73 1.35
CA SER A 61 -0.32 -11.90 1.36
C SER A 61 -1.08 -12.04 0.05
N ASP A 62 -2.39 -12.12 0.14
CA ASP A 62 -3.27 -12.28 -1.03
C ASP A 62 -3.71 -10.95 -1.63
N ILE A 63 -3.74 -9.89 -0.82
CA ILE A 63 -4.24 -8.59 -1.22
C ILE A 63 -3.17 -7.54 -0.94
N ALA A 64 -2.84 -6.72 -1.95
CA ALA A 64 -1.98 -5.57 -1.79
C ALA A 64 -2.75 -4.44 -1.13
N LEU A 65 -2.07 -3.61 -0.34
CA LEU A 65 -2.67 -2.47 0.32
C LEU A 65 -2.10 -1.18 -0.27
N ALA A 66 -2.99 -0.24 -0.60
CA ALA A 66 -2.57 1.10 -0.99
C ALA A 66 -2.21 1.87 0.28
N PHE A 67 -1.00 2.40 0.34
CA PHE A 67 -0.52 3.09 1.54
C PHE A 67 -1.01 4.54 1.57
N THR A 68 -2.19 4.73 2.16
CA THR A 68 -2.81 6.06 2.27
C THR A 68 -3.04 6.46 3.74
N TYR A 69 -2.20 5.98 4.64
CA TYR A 69 -2.35 6.23 6.07
C TYR A 69 -2.45 7.73 6.34
N ASN A 70 -3.56 8.15 6.97
CA ASN A 70 -3.88 9.55 7.22
C ASN A 70 -3.93 10.45 5.98
N GLY A 71 -3.92 9.87 4.79
CA GLY A 71 -4.03 10.62 3.53
C GLY A 71 -5.46 11.02 3.20
N HIS A 72 -6.19 11.58 4.16
CA HIS A 72 -7.56 12.04 3.98
C HIS A 72 -7.62 13.54 4.21
N ARG A 73 -8.68 14.16 3.69
CA ARG A 73 -8.79 15.62 3.64
C ARG A 73 -8.59 16.30 4.99
N GLU A 74 -9.18 15.78 6.04
CA GLU A 74 -9.13 16.41 7.35
C GLU A 74 -7.69 16.49 7.90
N LYS A 75 -6.95 15.38 7.84
CA LYS A 75 -5.55 15.39 8.29
C LYS A 75 -4.68 16.27 7.42
N MET A 76 -4.88 16.23 6.11
CA MET A 76 -4.11 17.06 5.18
C MET A 76 -4.37 18.54 5.43
N ARG A 77 -5.62 18.90 5.75
CA ARG A 77 -6.00 20.26 6.09
C ARG A 77 -5.30 20.74 7.37
N ILE A 78 -5.30 19.90 8.40
CA ILE A 78 -4.69 20.23 9.69
C ILE A 78 -3.21 20.57 9.55
N ILE A 79 -2.50 19.86 8.71
CA ILE A 79 -1.06 20.08 8.52
C ILE A 79 -0.74 20.99 7.34
N GLY A 80 -1.76 21.60 6.71
CA GLY A 80 -1.57 22.53 5.60
C GLY A 80 -1.09 21.91 4.31
N GLN A 81 -1.41 20.63 4.07
CA GLN A 81 -0.95 19.89 2.89
C GLN A 81 -2.09 19.40 2.01
N GLU A 82 -3.22 20.08 2.00
CA GLU A 82 -4.39 19.68 1.19
C GLU A 82 -4.07 19.50 -0.29
N HIS A 83 -3.14 20.27 -0.81
CA HIS A 83 -2.73 20.19 -2.22
C HIS A 83 -2.12 18.84 -2.58
N LEU A 84 -1.71 18.05 -1.59
CA LEU A 84 -1.15 16.72 -1.81
C LEU A 84 -2.18 15.60 -1.69
N LEU A 85 -3.44 15.93 -1.36
CA LEU A 85 -4.48 14.92 -1.13
C LEU A 85 -4.64 13.99 -2.34
N GLU A 86 -4.91 14.56 -3.51
CA GLU A 86 -5.12 13.77 -4.71
C GLU A 86 -3.85 13.08 -5.21
N PRO A 87 -2.71 13.81 -5.36
CA PRO A 87 -1.49 13.15 -5.82
C PRO A 87 -1.05 11.99 -4.94
N LEU A 88 -1.12 12.16 -3.62
CA LEU A 88 -0.69 11.12 -2.70
C LEU A 88 -1.57 9.85 -2.81
N ASN A 89 -2.88 10.05 -2.80
CA ASN A 89 -3.81 8.92 -2.90
C ASN A 89 -3.73 8.25 -4.27
N ARG A 90 -3.62 9.02 -5.33
CA ARG A 90 -3.49 8.49 -6.69
C ARG A 90 -2.24 7.65 -6.84
N GLU A 91 -1.11 8.15 -6.36
CA GLU A 91 0.15 7.45 -6.46
C GLU A 91 0.17 6.17 -5.63
N ALA A 92 -0.38 6.20 -4.42
CA ALA A 92 -0.48 5.02 -3.58
C ALA A 92 -1.33 3.94 -4.23
N MET A 93 -2.45 4.31 -4.83
CA MET A 93 -3.31 3.35 -5.54
C MET A 93 -2.62 2.78 -6.77
N ARG A 94 -1.91 3.62 -7.51
CA ARG A 94 -1.16 3.21 -8.70
C ARG A 94 -0.11 2.16 -8.35
N ILE A 95 0.63 2.40 -7.27
CA ILE A 95 1.67 1.48 -6.80
C ILE A 95 1.05 0.14 -6.43
N ALA A 96 0.00 0.15 -5.63
CA ALA A 96 -0.65 -1.09 -5.19
C ALA A 96 -1.17 -1.90 -6.38
N LYS A 97 -1.82 -1.23 -7.32
CA LYS A 97 -2.37 -1.88 -8.51
C LYS A 97 -1.25 -2.48 -9.38
N ARG A 98 -0.21 -1.70 -9.63
CA ARG A 98 0.91 -2.15 -10.47
C ARG A 98 1.58 -3.40 -9.90
N ILE A 99 1.87 -3.39 -8.60
CA ILE A 99 2.55 -4.52 -7.99
C ILE A 99 1.63 -5.74 -7.90
N ALA A 100 0.34 -5.54 -7.64
CA ALA A 100 -0.61 -6.64 -7.65
C ALA A 100 -0.69 -7.30 -9.03
N GLU A 101 -0.70 -6.51 -10.10
CA GLU A 101 -0.70 -7.03 -11.48
C GLU A 101 0.60 -7.76 -11.79
N GLU A 102 1.74 -7.23 -11.35
CA GLU A 102 3.04 -7.86 -11.52
C GLU A 102 3.07 -9.25 -10.87
N GLN A 103 2.59 -9.37 -9.64
CA GLN A 103 2.58 -10.64 -8.93
C GLN A 103 1.59 -11.64 -9.52
N SER A 104 0.45 -11.17 -10.02
CA SER A 104 -0.50 -12.03 -10.72
C SER A 104 0.12 -12.67 -11.97
N LYS A 105 0.96 -11.94 -12.69
CA LYS A 105 1.63 -12.47 -13.88
C LYS A 105 2.70 -13.49 -13.54
N GLU A 106 3.30 -13.41 -12.36
CA GLU A 106 4.32 -14.35 -11.91
C GLU A 106 3.72 -15.68 -11.46
N GLN A 107 2.44 -15.70 -11.20
CA GLN A 107 1.70 -16.89 -10.80
C GLN A 107 1.01 -17.53 -12.00
#